data_334320f07de31899cf74f88af7b77d06
#
_entry.id   334320f07de31899cf74f88af7b77d06
#
_cell.length_a   1.000
_cell.length_b   1.000
_cell.length_c   1.000
_cell.angle_alpha   90.00
_cell.angle_beta   90.00
_cell.angle_gamma   90.00
#
_symmetry.space_group_name_H-M   'P 1'
#
loop_
_entity.id
_entity.type
_entity.pdbx_description
1 polymer ?
#
loop_
_entity_poly.entity_id
_entity_poly.type
_entity_poly.pdbx_seq_one_letter_code
_entity_poly.pdbx_strand_id
1 'polypeptide(L)'
;MPCSPAKARHLLKAGKAVVKRRTPFTIQLRIATGETKQNVTLGVDAGAKHVGLSATTEKEEVFASEVELRQDITGLLAARLSLRRDRRHRKTRYRAPRFLNRVRSKHKGWLAPSVENRIQAHMSRIDAVCRLLPVTKIVIETASFDIQKIKDPSVEGTDYQQGDQLGFWNVREYVLFRDGHVCQHCHGRSKDKILNVHHLESRQTGGDAPNNLITLCETCHKAYHAGKIKLKGKRGQSFRAEAVMGIMRWTLLDRVRKAHPGLPVENTYGYLTKHTRITHGLPKTHCVDAYCIAGNLKAVRRGVYLHQRQMRKHNRQIHKFTVLSKRLEDGTKIGYRKLNQSPYLVHGFRLFDKVRCLGQIGFIFGRRSSGYFDVRRLDGVKLSPSISWRKLTLLEKRSTYLTELRKQDGASSPV
;
A
#
# COMPACT_ATOMS: atom_id res chain seq x y z
N MET A 1 14.32 24.77 2.58
CA MET A 1 13.06 25.57 2.50
C MET A 1 12.72 25.84 1.06
N PRO A 2 11.43 25.99 0.69
CA PRO A 2 11.02 26.36 -0.65
C PRO A 2 11.61 27.72 -1.07
N CYS A 3 11.89 27.87 -2.35
CA CYS A 3 12.29 29.15 -2.92
C CYS A 3 11.61 29.31 -4.30
N SER A 4 11.53 30.54 -4.80
CA SER A 4 10.96 30.81 -6.11
C SER A 4 11.79 30.16 -7.24
N PRO A 5 11.17 29.75 -8.34
CA PRO A 5 11.89 29.20 -9.49
C PRO A 5 12.93 30.17 -10.08
N ALA A 6 12.67 31.48 -10.00
CA ALA A 6 13.62 32.51 -10.43
C ALA A 6 14.90 32.48 -9.58
N LYS A 7 14.75 32.50 -8.24
CA LYS A 7 15.89 32.40 -7.32
C LYS A 7 16.69 31.12 -7.54
N ALA A 8 16.01 29.97 -7.73
CA ALA A 8 16.69 28.71 -8.03
C ALA A 8 17.51 28.77 -9.32
N ARG A 9 16.97 29.36 -10.40
CA ARG A 9 17.72 29.56 -11.66
C ARG A 9 18.95 30.45 -11.49
N HIS A 10 18.82 31.55 -10.77
CA HIS A 10 19.95 32.44 -10.49
C HIS A 10 21.06 31.74 -9.72
N LEU A 11 20.72 30.99 -8.66
CA LEU A 11 21.69 30.25 -7.86
C LEU A 11 22.41 29.17 -8.67
N LEU A 12 21.69 28.46 -9.56
CA LEU A 12 22.26 27.45 -10.42
C LEU A 12 23.18 28.08 -11.49
N LYS A 13 22.75 29.19 -12.12
CA LYS A 13 23.56 29.92 -13.11
C LYS A 13 24.85 30.50 -12.50
N ALA A 14 24.76 31.00 -11.28
CA ALA A 14 25.90 31.54 -10.55
C ALA A 14 26.83 30.46 -9.95
N GLY A 15 26.57 29.16 -10.18
CA GLY A 15 27.36 28.07 -9.60
C GLY A 15 27.24 27.91 -8.07
N LYS A 16 26.39 28.73 -7.42
CA LYS A 16 26.16 28.72 -5.97
C LYS A 16 25.25 27.58 -5.48
N ALA A 17 24.67 26.80 -6.40
CA ALA A 17 23.87 25.63 -6.09
C ALA A 17 24.04 24.53 -7.15
N VAL A 18 23.67 23.29 -6.78
CA VAL A 18 23.60 22.14 -7.67
C VAL A 18 22.25 21.47 -7.56
N VAL A 19 21.78 20.84 -8.66
CA VAL A 19 20.54 20.06 -8.63
C VAL A 19 20.77 18.76 -7.86
N LYS A 20 20.04 18.58 -6.76
CA LYS A 20 20.09 17.38 -5.93
C LYS A 20 18.98 16.37 -6.26
N ARG A 21 17.78 16.85 -6.60
CA ARG A 21 16.62 16.03 -6.99
C ARG A 21 15.83 16.74 -8.07
N ARG A 22 15.18 15.93 -8.90
CA ARG A 22 14.23 16.44 -9.93
C ARG A 22 12.80 16.48 -9.44
N THR A 23 12.40 15.53 -8.57
CA THR A 23 11.05 15.48 -8.02
C THR A 23 11.05 15.14 -6.51
N PRO A 24 10.62 16.02 -5.60
CA PRO A 24 10.44 17.46 -5.85
C PRO A 24 11.74 18.11 -6.33
N PHE A 25 11.64 19.15 -7.16
CA PHE A 25 12.84 19.84 -7.61
C PHE A 25 13.57 20.44 -6.44
N THR A 26 14.78 20.01 -6.20
CA THR A 26 15.58 20.38 -5.02
C THR A 26 17.00 20.72 -5.45
N ILE A 27 17.46 21.89 -5.03
CA ILE A 27 18.85 22.33 -5.20
C ILE A 27 19.57 22.29 -3.85
N GLN A 28 20.84 21.98 -3.87
CA GLN A 28 21.72 22.05 -2.72
C GLN A 28 22.63 23.27 -2.88
N LEU A 29 22.62 24.15 -1.88
CA LEU A 29 23.51 25.31 -1.86
C LEU A 29 24.95 24.86 -1.62
N ARG A 30 25.88 25.55 -2.29
CA ARG A 30 27.34 25.39 -2.12
C ARG A 30 27.94 26.52 -1.31
N ILE A 31 27.13 27.50 -0.92
CA ILE A 31 27.50 28.64 -0.10
C ILE A 31 27.08 28.40 1.34
N ALA A 32 27.84 28.92 2.30
CA ALA A 32 27.44 28.93 3.69
C ALA A 32 26.18 29.80 3.85
N THR A 33 25.21 29.26 4.61
CA THR A 33 23.96 29.96 4.95
C THR A 33 23.85 30.04 6.46
N GLY A 34 23.19 31.07 7.00
CA GLY A 34 22.93 31.17 8.42
C GLY A 34 22.14 29.96 8.96
N GLU A 35 22.26 29.71 10.25
CA GLU A 35 21.60 28.56 10.92
C GLU A 35 20.15 28.84 11.32
N THR A 36 19.63 30.03 11.03
CA THR A 36 18.25 30.42 11.34
C THR A 36 17.26 29.51 10.63
N LYS A 37 16.43 28.82 11.40
CA LYS A 37 15.41 27.90 10.90
C LYS A 37 14.03 28.39 11.28
N GLN A 38 13.09 28.31 10.37
CA GLN A 38 11.67 28.50 10.69
C GLN A 38 11.13 27.24 11.38
N ASN A 39 10.19 27.43 12.29
CA ASN A 39 9.46 26.30 12.87
C ASN A 39 8.64 25.60 11.77
N VAL A 40 8.86 24.31 11.62
CA VAL A 40 8.16 23.46 10.66
C VAL A 40 7.54 22.30 11.40
N THR A 41 6.21 22.23 11.42
CA THR A 41 5.48 21.08 11.97
C THR A 41 5.11 20.13 10.85
N LEU A 42 5.48 18.87 11.01
CA LEU A 42 5.10 17.78 10.09
C LEU A 42 3.90 17.03 10.66
N GLY A 43 2.76 17.13 10.00
CA GLY A 43 1.59 16.28 10.24
C GLY A 43 1.64 15.01 9.40
N VAL A 44 1.28 13.89 10.02
CA VAL A 44 1.30 12.55 9.41
C VAL A 44 -0.04 11.87 9.64
N ASP A 45 -0.81 11.71 8.57
CA ASP A 45 -1.98 10.82 8.52
C ASP A 45 -1.48 9.41 8.19
N ALA A 46 -1.39 8.56 9.21
CA ALA A 46 -0.84 7.21 9.11
C ALA A 46 -1.93 6.20 8.78
N GLY A 47 -2.19 5.95 7.50
CA GLY A 47 -3.21 5.02 7.03
C GLY A 47 -2.69 3.63 6.64
N ALA A 48 -3.59 2.63 6.57
CA ALA A 48 -3.24 1.27 6.16
C ALA A 48 -2.89 1.12 4.67
N LYS A 49 -3.48 1.96 3.82
CA LYS A 49 -3.30 1.95 2.36
C LYS A 49 -2.67 3.22 1.84
N HIS A 50 -2.88 4.32 2.50
CA HIS A 50 -2.38 5.64 2.15
C HIS A 50 -1.68 6.28 3.33
N VAL A 51 -0.75 7.17 3.07
CA VAL A 51 -0.09 8.01 4.08
C VAL A 51 -0.16 9.44 3.59
N GLY A 52 -0.80 10.29 4.37
CA GLY A 52 -0.79 11.73 4.16
C GLY A 52 0.40 12.38 4.89
N LEU A 53 1.03 13.35 4.26
CA LEU A 53 2.11 14.13 4.85
C LEU A 53 1.89 15.59 4.49
N SER A 54 1.90 16.46 5.49
CA SER A 54 1.87 17.90 5.31
C SER A 54 2.84 18.58 6.27
N ALA A 55 3.69 19.44 5.75
CA ALA A 55 4.60 20.24 6.57
C ALA A 55 4.22 21.72 6.47
N THR A 56 3.94 22.34 7.62
CA THR A 56 3.46 23.71 7.72
C THR A 56 4.45 24.57 8.52
N THR A 57 4.64 25.81 8.06
CA THR A 57 5.18 26.92 8.84
C THR A 57 4.02 27.73 9.41
N GLU A 58 4.28 28.79 10.14
CA GLU A 58 3.25 29.72 10.59
C GLU A 58 2.47 30.37 9.45
N LYS A 59 3.11 30.55 8.28
CA LYS A 59 2.54 31.28 7.15
C LYS A 59 2.00 30.40 6.03
N GLU A 60 2.67 29.30 5.73
CA GLU A 60 2.35 28.48 4.54
C GLU A 60 2.57 26.98 4.74
N GLU A 61 1.82 26.18 4.01
CA GLU A 61 2.11 24.76 3.81
C GLU A 61 3.27 24.63 2.81
N VAL A 62 4.45 24.25 3.31
CA VAL A 62 5.69 24.14 2.52
C VAL A 62 5.85 22.82 1.80
N PHE A 63 5.10 21.79 2.21
CA PHE A 63 5.12 20.46 1.62
C PHE A 63 3.79 19.76 1.84
N ALA A 64 3.27 19.13 0.78
CA ALA A 64 2.11 18.24 0.83
C ALA A 64 2.37 16.98 0.01
N SER A 65 2.02 15.82 0.54
CA SER A 65 2.18 14.55 -0.17
C SER A 65 1.13 13.54 0.26
N GLU A 66 0.68 12.75 -0.71
CA GLU A 66 -0.13 11.55 -0.50
C GLU A 66 0.59 10.35 -1.08
N VAL A 67 0.78 9.32 -0.26
CA VAL A 67 1.55 8.12 -0.61
C VAL A 67 0.63 6.91 -0.65
N GLU A 68 0.44 6.33 -1.82
CA GLU A 68 -0.24 5.05 -2.00
C GLU A 68 0.72 3.91 -1.67
N LEU A 69 0.43 3.16 -0.60
CA LEU A 69 1.20 2.00 -0.19
C LEU A 69 0.86 0.78 -1.05
N ARG A 70 1.79 -0.17 -1.14
CA ARG A 70 1.60 -1.40 -1.90
C ARG A 70 0.44 -2.24 -1.38
N GLN A 71 -0.48 -2.60 -2.27
CA GLN A 71 -1.62 -3.48 -1.99
C GLN A 71 -1.50 -4.85 -2.68
N ASP A 72 -0.49 -5.06 -3.52
CA ASP A 72 -0.26 -6.28 -4.30
C ASP A 72 0.39 -7.43 -3.50
N ILE A 73 0.78 -7.20 -2.25
CA ILE A 73 1.57 -8.15 -1.43
C ILE A 73 0.83 -9.48 -1.25
N THR A 74 -0.47 -9.45 -0.96
CA THR A 74 -1.27 -10.66 -0.72
C THR A 74 -1.32 -11.55 -1.98
N GLY A 75 -1.58 -10.95 -3.15
CA GLY A 75 -1.58 -11.67 -4.42
C GLY A 75 -0.22 -12.28 -4.77
N LEU A 76 0.86 -11.54 -4.51
CA LEU A 76 2.22 -12.02 -4.74
C LEU A 76 2.59 -13.18 -3.80
N LEU A 77 2.15 -13.16 -2.54
CA LEU A 77 2.36 -14.25 -1.60
C LEU A 77 1.57 -15.49 -2.00
N ALA A 78 0.33 -15.35 -2.45
CA ALA A 78 -0.49 -16.44 -2.96
C ALA A 78 0.15 -17.09 -4.20
N ALA A 79 0.59 -16.29 -5.18
CA ALA A 79 1.30 -16.79 -6.37
C ALA A 79 2.60 -17.52 -5.98
N ARG A 80 3.36 -16.99 -5.02
CA ARG A 80 4.58 -17.63 -4.51
C ARG A 80 4.30 -18.96 -3.82
N LEU A 81 3.17 -19.05 -3.13
CA LEU A 81 2.75 -20.32 -2.49
C LEU A 81 2.39 -21.37 -3.53
N SER A 82 1.58 -21.00 -4.55
CA SER A 82 1.25 -21.90 -5.67
C SER A 82 2.51 -22.44 -6.34
N LEU A 83 3.45 -21.56 -6.73
CA LEU A 83 4.72 -21.98 -7.34
C LEU A 83 5.56 -22.91 -6.44
N ARG A 84 5.47 -22.75 -5.11
CA ARG A 84 6.15 -23.67 -4.17
C ARG A 84 5.46 -25.02 -4.08
N ARG A 85 4.11 -25.05 -4.11
CA ARG A 85 3.34 -26.29 -4.17
C ARG A 85 3.67 -27.06 -5.44
N ASP A 86 3.60 -26.43 -6.61
CA ASP A 86 3.92 -27.04 -7.91
C ASP A 86 5.34 -27.63 -7.94
N ARG A 87 6.31 -26.93 -7.29
CA ARG A 87 7.69 -27.44 -7.19
C ARG A 87 7.79 -28.68 -6.31
N ARG A 88 7.03 -28.76 -5.23
CA ARG A 88 6.98 -29.95 -4.35
C ARG A 88 6.35 -31.15 -5.05
N HIS A 89 5.29 -30.93 -5.82
CA HIS A 89 4.61 -32.00 -6.55
C HIS A 89 5.44 -32.62 -7.69
N ARG A 90 6.48 -31.95 -8.16
CA ARG A 90 7.37 -32.49 -9.21
C ARG A 90 8.33 -33.59 -8.75
N LYS A 91 8.22 -34.07 -7.53
CA LYS A 91 9.12 -35.09 -6.94
C LYS A 91 10.63 -34.79 -7.10
N THR A 92 10.98 -33.53 -7.41
CA THR A 92 12.36 -33.08 -7.48
C THR A 92 12.83 -32.73 -6.08
N ARG A 93 14.08 -32.92 -5.82
CA ARG A 93 14.86 -32.64 -4.61
C ARG A 93 14.11 -31.88 -3.49
N TYR A 94 13.77 -32.55 -2.39
CA TYR A 94 13.28 -31.94 -1.16
C TYR A 94 14.41 -31.14 -0.50
N ARG A 95 14.14 -29.90 -0.15
CA ARG A 95 15.02 -29.09 0.71
C ARG A 95 14.30 -28.83 2.02
N ALA A 96 14.97 -29.13 3.12
CA ALA A 96 14.49 -28.75 4.45
C ALA A 96 14.23 -27.24 4.53
N PRO A 97 13.21 -26.79 5.28
CA PRO A 97 12.97 -25.36 5.47
C PRO A 97 14.17 -24.72 6.17
N ARG A 98 14.69 -23.63 5.63
CA ARG A 98 15.82 -22.88 6.22
C ARG A 98 15.48 -22.22 7.54
N PHE A 99 14.21 -21.94 7.77
CA PHE A 99 13.73 -21.22 8.93
C PHE A 99 12.56 -21.95 9.57
N LEU A 100 12.56 -21.97 10.88
CA LEU A 100 11.42 -22.46 11.65
C LEU A 100 10.40 -21.33 11.81
N ASN A 101 9.48 -21.19 10.85
CA ASN A 101 8.43 -20.15 10.84
C ASN A 101 7.22 -20.50 11.72
N ARG A 102 7.43 -21.17 12.85
CA ARG A 102 6.38 -21.53 13.81
C ARG A 102 6.20 -20.40 14.84
N VAL A 103 5.00 -20.27 15.38
CA VAL A 103 4.68 -19.21 16.37
C VAL A 103 5.65 -19.25 17.56
N ARG A 104 6.01 -20.46 18.04
CA ARG A 104 6.91 -20.67 19.18
C ARG A 104 8.36 -20.19 18.94
N SER A 105 8.80 -20.04 17.69
CA SER A 105 10.14 -19.53 17.36
C SER A 105 10.23 -18.01 17.21
N LYS A 106 9.13 -17.28 17.45
CA LYS A 106 9.10 -15.85 17.31
C LYS A 106 9.46 -15.18 18.62
N HIS A 107 10.38 -14.22 18.57
CA HIS A 107 10.78 -13.42 19.72
C HIS A 107 9.68 -12.43 20.17
N LYS A 108 9.78 -11.95 21.41
CA LYS A 108 8.88 -10.90 21.93
C LYS A 108 8.92 -9.67 21.02
N GLY A 109 7.77 -9.12 20.69
CA GLY A 109 7.65 -7.95 19.79
C GLY A 109 7.76 -8.29 18.30
N TRP A 110 7.79 -9.57 17.91
CA TRP A 110 7.75 -9.94 16.50
C TRP A 110 6.47 -9.45 15.81
N LEU A 111 6.63 -8.78 14.68
CA LEU A 111 5.54 -8.36 13.82
C LEU A 111 5.51 -9.16 12.52
N ALA A 112 4.31 -9.36 11.97
CA ALA A 112 4.20 -9.97 10.64
C ALA A 112 4.97 -9.12 9.60
N PRO A 113 5.72 -9.75 8.67
CA PRO A 113 6.52 -9.00 7.68
C PRO A 113 5.74 -7.97 6.86
N SER A 114 4.43 -8.17 6.67
CA SER A 114 3.55 -7.21 5.99
C SER A 114 3.28 -5.96 6.83
N VAL A 115 3.15 -6.11 8.15
CA VAL A 115 2.99 -5.00 9.10
C VAL A 115 4.31 -4.24 9.23
N GLU A 116 5.41 -4.98 9.41
CA GLU A 116 6.76 -4.41 9.46
C GLU A 116 7.08 -3.58 8.21
N ASN A 117 6.77 -4.09 7.02
CA ASN A 117 6.98 -3.34 5.78
C ASN A 117 6.16 -2.04 5.73
N ARG A 118 4.93 -2.03 6.26
CA ARG A 118 4.12 -0.82 6.33
C ARG A 118 4.72 0.21 7.29
N ILE A 119 5.12 -0.20 8.48
CA ILE A 119 5.80 0.68 9.45
C ILE A 119 7.04 1.29 8.81
N GLN A 120 7.88 0.49 8.18
CA GLN A 120 9.09 0.97 7.49
C GLN A 120 8.76 1.92 6.32
N ALA A 121 7.66 1.70 5.61
CA ALA A 121 7.20 2.61 4.57
C ALA A 121 6.83 3.99 5.14
N HIS A 122 6.08 4.05 6.25
CA HIS A 122 5.76 5.30 6.95
C HIS A 122 7.03 6.01 7.42
N MET A 123 7.89 5.32 8.16
CA MET A 123 9.16 5.86 8.64
C MET A 123 9.99 6.45 7.51
N SER A 124 10.14 5.69 6.41
CA SER A 124 10.94 6.16 5.27
C SER A 124 10.37 7.42 4.59
N ARG A 125 9.07 7.66 4.70
CA ARG A 125 8.44 8.88 4.18
C ARG A 125 8.60 10.06 5.13
N ILE A 126 8.44 9.84 6.43
CA ILE A 126 8.74 10.83 7.47
C ILE A 126 10.21 11.27 7.34
N ASP A 127 11.14 10.33 7.31
CA ASP A 127 12.58 10.62 7.14
C ASP A 127 12.88 11.38 5.85
N ALA A 128 12.15 11.08 4.76
CA ALA A 128 12.35 11.77 3.50
C ALA A 128 11.96 13.26 3.60
N VAL A 129 10.92 13.60 4.37
CA VAL A 129 10.52 14.99 4.61
C VAL A 129 11.52 15.66 5.55
N CYS A 130 11.92 15.01 6.64
CA CYS A 130 12.92 15.55 7.58
C CYS A 130 14.28 15.83 6.91
N ARG A 131 14.63 15.06 5.86
CA ARG A 131 15.83 15.34 5.04
C ARG A 131 15.66 16.48 4.04
N LEU A 132 14.41 16.87 3.72
CA LEU A 132 14.13 17.97 2.79
C LEU A 132 13.92 19.30 3.50
N LEU A 133 13.33 19.25 4.69
CA LEU A 133 12.89 20.41 5.45
C LEU A 133 13.47 20.37 6.86
N PRO A 134 13.75 21.52 7.46
CA PRO A 134 14.18 21.61 8.86
C PRO A 134 12.98 21.41 9.80
N VAL A 135 12.44 20.20 9.84
CA VAL A 135 11.29 19.85 10.70
C VAL A 135 11.69 20.05 12.16
N THR A 136 10.86 20.76 12.92
CA THR A 136 11.05 21.03 14.34
C THR A 136 10.09 20.26 15.23
N LYS A 137 8.98 19.75 14.68
CA LYS A 137 7.98 18.96 15.40
C LYS A 137 7.31 17.98 14.44
N ILE A 138 6.99 16.77 14.93
CA ILE A 138 6.23 15.77 14.20
C ILE A 138 4.96 15.44 14.98
N VAL A 139 3.80 15.43 14.29
CA VAL A 139 2.52 15.01 14.87
C VAL A 139 1.97 13.85 14.02
N ILE A 140 1.68 12.72 14.66
CA ILE A 140 1.23 11.50 13.98
C ILE A 140 -0.19 11.15 14.43
N GLU A 141 -1.10 10.91 13.49
CA GLU A 141 -2.40 10.38 13.83
C GLU A 141 -2.29 8.91 14.24
N THR A 142 -2.76 8.60 15.45
CA THR A 142 -2.86 7.24 15.98
C THR A 142 -4.30 6.78 15.91
N ALA A 143 -4.73 6.27 14.75
CA ALA A 143 -6.08 5.78 14.56
C ALA A 143 -6.39 4.60 15.49
N SER A 144 -7.47 4.70 16.26
CA SER A 144 -8.03 3.61 17.05
C SER A 144 -9.36 3.21 16.44
N PHE A 145 -9.48 1.95 16.01
CA PHE A 145 -10.72 1.42 15.47
C PHE A 145 -11.31 0.42 16.44
N ASP A 146 -12.50 0.72 16.90
CA ASP A 146 -13.33 -0.19 17.63
C ASP A 146 -14.12 -1.06 16.65
N ILE A 147 -13.64 -2.27 16.42
CA ILE A 147 -14.22 -3.20 15.44
C ILE A 147 -15.61 -3.66 15.91
N GLN A 148 -15.83 -3.81 17.21
CA GLN A 148 -17.15 -4.23 17.74
C GLN A 148 -18.17 -3.12 17.53
N LYS A 149 -17.84 -1.89 17.90
CA LYS A 149 -18.72 -0.73 17.71
C LYS A 149 -18.93 -0.36 16.23
N ILE A 150 -17.96 -0.68 15.35
CA ILE A 150 -18.13 -0.54 13.89
C ILE A 150 -19.15 -1.55 13.35
N LYS A 151 -19.20 -2.77 13.92
CA LYS A 151 -20.17 -3.80 13.55
C LYS A 151 -21.54 -3.52 14.12
N ASP A 152 -21.59 -3.14 15.37
CA ASP A 152 -22.78 -2.82 16.13
C ASP A 152 -22.57 -1.53 16.92
N PRO A 153 -23.15 -0.39 16.48
CA PRO A 153 -23.01 0.90 17.14
C PRO A 153 -23.57 0.94 18.56
N SER A 154 -24.42 -0.02 18.95
CA SER A 154 -25.08 -0.08 20.27
C SER A 154 -24.19 -0.66 21.37
N VAL A 155 -23.09 -1.33 21.02
CA VAL A 155 -22.17 -1.98 21.97
C VAL A 155 -21.57 -0.97 22.96
N GLU A 156 -21.81 -1.17 24.26
CA GLU A 156 -21.29 -0.33 25.34
C GLU A 156 -20.95 -1.16 26.61
N GLY A 157 -19.99 -0.68 27.39
CA GLY A 157 -19.62 -1.25 28.70
C GLY A 157 -19.32 -2.75 28.66
N THR A 158 -20.11 -3.54 29.35
CA THR A 158 -19.95 -5.00 29.45
C THR A 158 -20.21 -5.76 28.15
N ASP A 159 -20.94 -5.16 27.20
CA ASP A 159 -21.25 -5.80 25.91
C ASP A 159 -20.01 -6.13 25.11
N TYR A 160 -18.92 -5.36 25.32
CA TYR A 160 -17.62 -5.67 24.72
C TYR A 160 -17.07 -7.05 25.09
N GLN A 161 -17.49 -7.61 26.20
CA GLN A 161 -17.11 -8.94 26.67
C GLN A 161 -18.05 -10.02 26.11
N GLN A 162 -19.19 -9.64 25.54
CA GLN A 162 -20.21 -10.52 25.00
C GLN A 162 -20.18 -10.57 23.46
N GLY A 163 -19.01 -10.81 22.88
CA GLY A 163 -18.89 -10.93 21.42
C GLY A 163 -19.62 -12.17 20.88
N ASP A 164 -19.96 -12.17 19.59
CA ASP A 164 -20.73 -13.20 18.86
C ASP A 164 -20.32 -14.66 19.15
N GLN A 165 -19.09 -14.89 19.57
CA GLN A 165 -18.52 -16.22 19.81
C GLN A 165 -18.49 -16.61 21.31
N LEU A 166 -19.02 -15.77 22.17
CA LEU A 166 -19.06 -16.07 23.62
C LEU A 166 -19.91 -17.32 23.87
N GLY A 167 -19.39 -18.23 24.69
CA GLY A 167 -20.05 -19.48 25.01
C GLY A 167 -19.86 -20.62 24.01
N PHE A 168 -19.22 -20.36 22.87
CA PHE A 168 -18.90 -21.39 21.89
C PHE A 168 -17.48 -21.95 22.07
N TRP A 169 -17.39 -23.30 22.00
CA TRP A 169 -16.11 -24.00 22.13
C TRP A 169 -15.04 -23.55 21.11
N ASN A 170 -15.48 -23.27 19.89
CA ASN A 170 -14.61 -22.81 18.80
C ASN A 170 -15.43 -22.13 17.69
N VAL A 171 -14.75 -21.52 16.75
CA VAL A 171 -15.36 -20.83 15.59
C VAL A 171 -16.25 -21.75 14.76
N ARG A 172 -15.90 -23.04 14.64
CA ARG A 172 -16.71 -24.01 13.89
C ARG A 172 -18.08 -24.17 14.51
N GLU A 173 -18.16 -24.37 15.83
CA GLU A 173 -19.42 -24.53 16.54
C GLU A 173 -20.28 -23.27 16.44
N TYR A 174 -19.68 -22.09 16.60
CA TYR A 174 -20.38 -20.82 16.37
C TYR A 174 -20.96 -20.73 14.94
N VAL A 175 -20.19 -21.08 13.90
CA VAL A 175 -20.67 -21.00 12.51
C VAL A 175 -21.78 -22.00 12.24
N LEU A 176 -21.69 -23.22 12.77
CA LEU A 176 -22.78 -24.21 12.69
C LEU A 176 -24.06 -23.71 13.35
N PHE A 177 -23.95 -23.13 14.55
CA PHE A 177 -25.08 -22.55 15.28
C PHE A 177 -25.69 -21.36 14.50
N ARG A 178 -24.84 -20.39 14.04
CA ARG A 178 -25.27 -19.23 13.28
C ARG A 178 -26.06 -19.63 12.04
N ASP A 179 -25.61 -20.68 11.37
CA ASP A 179 -26.21 -21.19 10.12
C ASP A 179 -27.33 -22.19 10.40
N GLY A 180 -27.78 -22.33 11.65
CA GLY A 180 -28.91 -23.17 12.09
C GLY A 180 -28.65 -24.68 11.90
N HIS A 181 -27.36 -25.11 11.88
CA HIS A 181 -26.99 -26.49 11.57
C HIS A 181 -27.53 -27.00 10.23
N VAL A 182 -27.69 -26.10 9.24
CA VAL A 182 -28.20 -26.40 7.90
C VAL A 182 -27.21 -25.97 6.84
N CYS A 183 -27.06 -26.78 5.79
CA CYS A 183 -26.25 -26.42 4.62
C CYS A 183 -26.80 -25.16 3.95
N GLN A 184 -26.02 -24.11 3.86
CA GLN A 184 -26.42 -22.81 3.31
C GLN A 184 -26.52 -22.80 1.77
N HIS A 185 -26.18 -23.92 1.09
CA HIS A 185 -26.36 -24.06 -0.35
C HIS A 185 -27.62 -24.85 -0.69
N CYS A 186 -27.82 -26.06 -0.16
CA CYS A 186 -28.94 -26.90 -0.49
C CYS A 186 -30.11 -26.82 0.52
N HIS A 187 -29.91 -26.15 1.66
CA HIS A 187 -30.90 -26.00 2.72
C HIS A 187 -31.54 -27.34 3.14
N GLY A 188 -30.70 -28.37 3.33
CA GLY A 188 -31.13 -29.71 3.77
C GLY A 188 -31.61 -30.64 2.63
N ARG A 189 -31.74 -30.17 1.38
CA ARG A 189 -32.26 -30.98 0.27
C ARG A 189 -31.44 -32.24 -0.04
N SER A 190 -30.13 -32.21 0.24
CA SER A 190 -29.26 -33.39 0.01
C SER A 190 -29.46 -34.50 1.03
N LYS A 191 -30.20 -34.25 2.13
CA LYS A 191 -30.39 -35.16 3.27
C LYS A 191 -29.09 -35.68 3.90
N ASP A 192 -27.95 -35.03 3.59
CA ASP A 192 -26.64 -35.38 4.10
C ASP A 192 -26.50 -34.86 5.55
N LYS A 193 -26.15 -35.75 6.47
CA LYS A 193 -26.03 -35.46 7.90
C LYS A 193 -24.70 -34.83 8.28
N ILE A 194 -23.68 -34.94 7.40
CA ILE A 194 -22.35 -34.44 7.70
C ILE A 194 -22.24 -32.98 7.27
N LEU A 195 -21.98 -32.11 8.25
CA LEU A 195 -21.79 -30.68 8.01
C LEU A 195 -20.31 -30.28 8.12
N ASN A 196 -19.86 -29.55 7.14
CA ASN A 196 -18.51 -28.99 7.06
C ASN A 196 -18.56 -27.46 7.06
N VAL A 197 -17.62 -26.83 7.76
CA VAL A 197 -17.44 -25.37 7.72
C VAL A 197 -16.40 -25.05 6.65
N HIS A 198 -16.84 -24.34 5.62
CA HIS A 198 -16.08 -24.02 4.40
C HIS A 198 -15.66 -22.55 4.40
N HIS A 199 -14.46 -22.26 3.89
CA HIS A 199 -13.96 -20.88 3.71
C HIS A 199 -14.44 -20.31 2.37
N LEU A 200 -15.17 -19.19 2.40
CA LEU A 200 -15.58 -18.44 1.19
C LEU A 200 -14.37 -17.90 0.41
N GLU A 201 -13.45 -17.26 1.13
CA GLU A 201 -12.09 -16.99 0.64
C GLU A 201 -11.13 -17.97 1.29
N SER A 202 -10.03 -18.28 0.64
CA SER A 202 -9.06 -19.22 1.20
C SER A 202 -8.63 -18.81 2.62
N ARG A 203 -8.34 -19.80 3.47
CA ARG A 203 -7.85 -19.55 4.84
C ARG A 203 -6.66 -18.59 4.89
N GLN A 204 -5.87 -18.52 3.84
CA GLN A 204 -4.69 -17.65 3.76
C GLN A 204 -5.03 -16.18 3.50
N THR A 205 -6.11 -15.93 2.78
CA THR A 205 -6.54 -14.57 2.43
C THR A 205 -7.64 -14.08 3.35
N GLY A 206 -8.58 -14.94 3.73
CA GLY A 206 -9.73 -14.64 4.56
C GLY A 206 -9.56 -14.96 6.05
N GLY A 207 -8.68 -15.91 6.38
CA GLY A 207 -8.53 -16.40 7.76
C GLY A 207 -9.75 -17.18 8.25
N ASP A 208 -9.75 -17.52 9.55
CA ASP A 208 -10.83 -18.23 10.23
C ASP A 208 -11.90 -17.27 10.81
N ALA A 209 -12.03 -16.06 10.24
CA ALA A 209 -13.06 -15.12 10.69
C ALA A 209 -14.47 -15.67 10.39
N PRO A 210 -15.44 -15.56 11.29
CA PRO A 210 -16.78 -16.10 11.09
C PRO A 210 -17.45 -15.65 9.80
N ASN A 211 -17.25 -14.42 9.39
CA ASN A 211 -17.78 -13.85 8.15
C ASN A 211 -17.10 -14.40 6.87
N ASN A 212 -16.04 -15.17 7.00
CA ASN A 212 -15.37 -15.88 5.91
C ASN A 212 -15.77 -17.36 5.85
N LEU A 213 -16.61 -17.81 6.78
CA LEU A 213 -16.98 -19.21 6.94
C LEU A 213 -18.47 -19.42 6.65
N ILE A 214 -18.81 -20.55 6.09
CA ILE A 214 -20.18 -20.97 5.72
C ILE A 214 -20.35 -22.46 5.97
N THR A 215 -21.53 -22.86 6.44
CA THR A 215 -21.85 -24.28 6.64
C THR A 215 -22.31 -24.93 5.34
N LEU A 216 -21.67 -26.02 4.95
CA LEU A 216 -22.05 -26.87 3.82
C LEU A 216 -22.16 -28.33 4.23
N CYS A 217 -23.12 -29.07 3.69
CA CYS A 217 -23.11 -30.51 3.81
C CYS A 217 -21.96 -31.13 2.98
N GLU A 218 -21.59 -32.36 3.28
CA GLU A 218 -20.45 -33.01 2.62
C GLU A 218 -20.64 -33.12 1.11
N THR A 219 -21.83 -33.42 0.66
CA THR A 219 -22.18 -33.48 -0.77
C THR A 219 -21.95 -32.14 -1.48
N CYS A 220 -22.47 -31.03 -0.91
CA CYS A 220 -22.26 -29.69 -1.49
C CYS A 220 -20.80 -29.23 -1.36
N HIS A 221 -20.12 -29.58 -0.30
CA HIS A 221 -18.71 -29.28 -0.10
C HIS A 221 -17.81 -29.95 -1.15
N LYS A 222 -18.03 -31.26 -1.42
CA LYS A 222 -17.36 -32.00 -2.51
C LYS A 222 -17.70 -31.44 -3.89
N ALA A 223 -18.97 -31.11 -4.15
CA ALA A 223 -19.42 -30.54 -5.40
C ALA A 223 -18.79 -29.14 -5.67
N TYR A 224 -18.62 -28.32 -4.62
CA TYR A 224 -17.92 -27.04 -4.74
C TYR A 224 -16.45 -27.21 -5.12
N HIS A 225 -15.74 -28.12 -4.45
CA HIS A 225 -14.34 -28.39 -4.78
C HIS A 225 -14.15 -29.03 -6.16
N ALA A 226 -15.14 -29.75 -6.64
CA ALA A 226 -15.19 -30.28 -8.02
C ALA A 226 -15.63 -29.25 -9.08
N GLY A 227 -15.93 -28.00 -8.65
CA GLY A 227 -16.37 -26.94 -9.56
C GLY A 227 -17.79 -27.07 -10.10
N LYS A 228 -18.59 -28.04 -9.60
CA LYS A 228 -19.96 -28.32 -10.05
C LYS A 228 -20.98 -27.30 -9.54
N ILE A 229 -20.69 -26.65 -8.40
CA ILE A 229 -21.56 -25.63 -7.82
C ILE A 229 -20.78 -24.36 -7.52
N LYS A 230 -21.49 -23.23 -7.52
CA LYS A 230 -20.97 -21.92 -7.09
C LYS A 230 -21.73 -21.47 -5.83
N LEU A 231 -21.00 -21.02 -4.83
CA LEU A 231 -21.62 -20.42 -3.64
C LEU A 231 -22.06 -18.99 -3.95
N LYS A 232 -23.29 -18.66 -3.55
CA LYS A 232 -23.84 -17.29 -3.71
C LYS A 232 -23.29 -16.30 -2.66
N GLY A 233 -22.71 -16.79 -1.59
CA GLY A 233 -22.16 -15.95 -0.50
C GLY A 233 -20.85 -15.30 -0.90
N LYS A 234 -20.73 -14.00 -0.58
CA LYS A 234 -19.45 -13.30 -0.56
C LYS A 234 -19.03 -13.12 0.90
N ARG A 235 -17.72 -13.13 1.14
CA ARG A 235 -17.20 -12.77 2.45
C ARG A 235 -17.76 -11.42 2.89
N GLY A 236 -18.20 -11.30 4.13
CA GLY A 236 -18.59 -10.04 4.75
C GLY A 236 -17.41 -9.03 4.83
N GLN A 237 -17.70 -7.83 5.32
CA GLN A 237 -16.69 -6.76 5.43
C GLN A 237 -15.45 -7.23 6.18
N SER A 238 -14.28 -6.93 5.63
CA SER A 238 -12.99 -7.28 6.23
C SER A 238 -12.44 -6.11 7.03
N PHE A 239 -12.21 -6.29 8.33
CA PHE A 239 -11.57 -5.32 9.23
C PHE A 239 -10.05 -5.47 9.30
N ARG A 240 -9.45 -5.99 8.24
CA ARG A 240 -8.00 -6.24 8.20
C ARG A 240 -7.17 -4.96 8.23
N ALA A 241 -7.66 -3.89 7.62
CA ALA A 241 -6.98 -2.60 7.63
C ALA A 241 -6.98 -2.00 9.04
N GLU A 242 -8.12 -2.04 9.71
CA GLU A 242 -8.33 -1.58 11.08
C GLU A 242 -7.45 -2.37 12.07
N ALA A 243 -7.42 -3.70 11.96
CA ALA A 243 -6.56 -4.55 12.77
C ALA A 243 -5.07 -4.24 12.57
N VAL A 244 -4.63 -4.00 11.34
CA VAL A 244 -3.25 -3.60 11.04
C VAL A 244 -2.94 -2.24 11.66
N MET A 245 -3.86 -1.27 11.57
CA MET A 245 -3.68 0.04 12.19
C MET A 245 -3.60 -0.05 13.71
N GLY A 246 -4.47 -0.86 14.34
CA GLY A 246 -4.42 -1.14 15.78
C GLY A 246 -3.06 -1.67 16.25
N ILE A 247 -2.44 -2.55 15.46
CA ILE A 247 -1.12 -3.13 15.78
C ILE A 247 0.00 -2.11 15.55
N MET A 248 -0.04 -1.34 14.45
CA MET A 248 1.10 -0.52 14.04
C MET A 248 1.18 0.84 14.72
N ARG A 249 0.06 1.42 15.21
CA ARG A 249 -0.02 2.80 15.70
C ARG A 249 1.02 3.16 16.74
N TRP A 250 1.10 2.41 17.84
CA TRP A 250 2.05 2.67 18.91
C TRP A 250 3.48 2.32 18.52
N THR A 251 3.65 1.20 17.78
CA THR A 251 4.97 0.81 17.28
C THR A 251 5.56 1.84 16.32
N LEU A 252 4.74 2.43 15.46
CA LEU A 252 5.18 3.51 14.56
C LEU A 252 5.61 4.74 15.37
N LEU A 253 4.77 5.20 16.31
CA LEU A 253 5.05 6.36 17.16
C LEU A 253 6.36 6.17 17.92
N ASP A 254 6.54 5.04 18.60
CA ASP A 254 7.76 4.74 19.37
C ASP A 254 9.01 4.68 18.49
N ARG A 255 8.89 4.10 17.30
CA ARG A 255 10.03 4.03 16.37
C ARG A 255 10.40 5.40 15.80
N VAL A 256 9.42 6.26 15.52
CA VAL A 256 9.70 7.63 15.07
C VAL A 256 10.36 8.42 16.18
N ARG A 257 9.91 8.32 17.42
CA ARG A 257 10.56 8.93 18.59
C ARG A 257 12.01 8.49 18.73
N LYS A 258 12.28 7.21 18.61
CA LYS A 258 13.64 6.64 18.66
C LYS A 258 14.52 7.06 17.48
N ALA A 259 13.95 7.22 16.30
CA ALA A 259 14.70 7.64 15.10
C ALA A 259 15.01 9.14 15.10
N HIS A 260 14.22 9.96 15.81
CA HIS A 260 14.35 11.42 15.87
C HIS A 260 14.40 11.91 17.33
N PRO A 261 15.43 11.54 18.13
CA PRO A 261 15.46 11.83 19.56
C PRO A 261 15.53 13.33 19.89
N GLY A 262 15.95 14.16 18.93
CA GLY A 262 16.01 15.62 19.08
C GLY A 262 14.74 16.36 18.67
N LEU A 263 13.67 15.65 18.23
CA LEU A 263 12.43 16.27 17.78
C LEU A 263 11.26 15.87 18.71
N PRO A 264 10.42 16.83 19.11
CA PRO A 264 9.12 16.54 19.72
C PRO A 264 8.26 15.70 18.76
N VAL A 265 7.86 14.50 19.18
CA VAL A 265 6.96 13.62 18.43
C VAL A 265 5.72 13.39 19.26
N GLU A 266 4.63 14.01 18.83
CA GLU A 266 3.32 13.94 19.47
C GLU A 266 2.37 13.03 18.69
N ASN A 267 1.26 12.67 19.32
CA ASN A 267 0.17 11.97 18.67
C ASN A 267 -1.14 12.74 18.75
N THR A 268 -1.99 12.53 17.76
CA THR A 268 -3.39 12.98 17.73
C THR A 268 -4.32 11.86 17.36
N TYR A 269 -5.62 12.08 17.46
CA TYR A 269 -6.64 11.06 17.20
C TYR A 269 -7.51 11.43 16.00
N GLY A 270 -7.96 10.45 15.25
CA GLY A 270 -8.71 10.63 14.01
C GLY A 270 -10.03 11.40 14.17
N TYR A 271 -10.68 11.35 15.35
CA TYR A 271 -11.88 12.15 15.60
C TYR A 271 -11.57 13.65 15.67
N LEU A 272 -10.41 14.05 16.24
CA LEU A 272 -9.95 15.44 16.28
C LEU A 272 -9.65 15.94 14.87
N THR A 273 -8.90 15.15 14.09
CA THR A 273 -8.62 15.44 12.67
C THR A 273 -9.90 15.65 11.87
N LYS A 274 -10.87 14.74 12.04
CA LYS A 274 -12.17 14.81 11.37
C LYS A 274 -12.95 16.07 11.78
N HIS A 275 -13.01 16.36 13.08
CA HIS A 275 -13.69 17.55 13.59
C HIS A 275 -13.06 18.82 13.02
N THR A 276 -11.76 18.99 13.13
CA THR A 276 -11.00 20.11 12.60
C THR A 276 -11.25 20.32 11.11
N ARG A 277 -11.19 19.25 10.32
CA ARG A 277 -11.42 19.31 8.89
C ARG A 277 -12.83 19.77 8.55
N ILE A 278 -13.86 19.25 9.22
CA ILE A 278 -15.27 19.63 8.99
C ILE A 278 -15.52 21.08 9.38
N THR A 279 -15.04 21.50 10.57
CA THR A 279 -15.21 22.89 11.07
C THR A 279 -14.61 23.92 10.12
N HIS A 280 -13.54 23.58 9.39
CA HIS A 280 -12.91 24.50 8.43
C HIS A 280 -13.36 24.26 6.98
N GLY A 281 -14.38 23.46 6.73
CA GLY A 281 -14.94 23.19 5.39
C GLY A 281 -13.93 22.56 4.41
N LEU A 282 -12.92 21.83 4.92
CA LEU A 282 -11.85 21.28 4.10
C LEU A 282 -12.25 19.92 3.47
N PRO A 283 -11.84 19.62 2.22
CA PRO A 283 -12.16 18.37 1.55
C PRO A 283 -11.46 17.17 2.21
N LYS A 284 -12.06 15.98 2.10
CA LYS A 284 -11.48 14.75 2.66
C LYS A 284 -10.44 14.16 1.71
N THR A 285 -9.17 14.44 1.98
CA THR A 285 -8.02 13.77 1.35
C THR A 285 -6.96 13.51 2.39
N HIS A 286 -6.06 12.55 2.17
CA HIS A 286 -5.03 12.22 3.15
C HIS A 286 -4.02 13.34 3.37
N CYS A 287 -3.73 14.16 2.37
CA CYS A 287 -2.87 15.33 2.54
C CYS A 287 -3.57 16.47 3.31
N VAL A 288 -4.91 16.62 3.18
CA VAL A 288 -5.69 17.57 3.99
C VAL A 288 -5.78 17.11 5.45
N ASP A 289 -6.03 15.83 5.68
CA ASP A 289 -6.04 15.30 7.03
C ASP A 289 -4.65 15.50 7.69
N ALA A 290 -3.55 15.27 6.97
CA ALA A 290 -2.20 15.58 7.45
C ALA A 290 -1.96 17.07 7.73
N TYR A 291 -2.55 17.98 6.94
CA TYR A 291 -2.53 19.41 7.21
C TYR A 291 -3.27 19.77 8.51
N CYS A 292 -4.45 19.19 8.74
CA CYS A 292 -5.18 19.35 10.00
C CYS A 292 -4.38 18.81 11.19
N ILE A 293 -3.69 17.69 11.03
CA ILE A 293 -2.83 17.07 12.04
C ILE A 293 -1.65 17.97 12.40
N ALA A 294 -1.06 18.68 11.43
CA ALA A 294 0.01 19.64 11.67
C ALA A 294 -0.43 20.82 12.58
N GLY A 295 -1.74 21.10 12.65
CA GLY A 295 -2.35 22.02 13.63
C GLY A 295 -2.25 23.50 13.28
N ASN A 296 -1.58 23.89 12.19
CA ASN A 296 -1.48 25.28 11.77
C ASN A 296 -2.48 25.62 10.64
N LEU A 297 -3.74 25.85 11.01
CA LEU A 297 -4.84 26.05 10.07
C LEU A 297 -4.87 27.45 9.44
N LYS A 298 -4.03 28.39 9.91
CA LYS A 298 -3.84 29.70 9.30
C LYS A 298 -2.84 29.68 8.14
N ALA A 299 -2.08 28.61 8.01
CA ALA A 299 -1.09 28.48 6.96
C ALA A 299 -1.76 28.39 5.57
N VAL A 300 -1.30 29.21 4.62
CA VAL A 300 -1.80 29.20 3.25
C VAL A 300 -1.42 27.89 2.57
N ARG A 301 -2.41 27.19 2.02
CA ARG A 301 -2.19 25.93 1.29
C ARG A 301 -1.80 26.19 -0.15
N ARG A 302 -0.87 25.42 -0.67
CA ARG A 302 -0.36 25.60 -2.06
C ARG A 302 -1.27 25.04 -3.15
N GLY A 303 -2.31 24.31 -2.81
CA GLY A 303 -3.22 23.68 -3.78
C GLY A 303 -2.59 22.62 -4.69
N VAL A 304 -1.33 22.23 -4.43
CA VAL A 304 -0.61 21.17 -5.14
C VAL A 304 0.05 20.23 -4.15
N TYR A 305 0.08 18.94 -4.49
CA TYR A 305 0.71 17.92 -3.66
C TYR A 305 1.49 16.90 -4.50
N LEU A 306 2.42 16.22 -3.86
CA LEU A 306 3.15 15.12 -4.46
C LEU A 306 2.36 13.81 -4.27
N HIS A 307 1.80 13.30 -5.35
CA HIS A 307 1.25 11.95 -5.35
C HIS A 307 2.39 10.96 -5.53
N GLN A 308 2.53 10.03 -4.57
CA GLN A 308 3.58 9.02 -4.55
C GLN A 308 2.96 7.62 -4.54
N ARG A 309 3.42 6.75 -5.42
CA ARG A 309 3.01 5.35 -5.45
C ARG A 309 4.16 4.43 -5.13
N GLN A 310 4.02 3.64 -4.06
CA GLN A 310 5.04 2.69 -3.65
C GLN A 310 5.07 1.49 -4.60
N MET A 311 6.21 1.25 -5.21
CA MET A 311 6.42 0.14 -6.12
C MET A 311 7.42 -0.87 -5.56
N ARG A 312 7.37 -2.08 -6.05
CA ARG A 312 8.31 -3.14 -5.68
C ARG A 312 9.74 -2.78 -6.14
N LYS A 313 10.75 -3.00 -5.28
CA LYS A 313 12.15 -2.73 -5.60
C LYS A 313 12.66 -3.54 -6.81
N HIS A 314 12.26 -4.80 -6.94
CA HIS A 314 12.71 -5.69 -8.00
C HIS A 314 11.67 -5.88 -9.10
N ASN A 315 12.11 -5.86 -10.34
CA ASN A 315 11.28 -5.99 -11.55
C ASN A 315 10.92 -7.43 -11.94
N ARG A 316 11.28 -8.43 -11.15
CA ARG A 316 10.90 -9.80 -11.50
C ARG A 316 9.40 -9.91 -11.57
N GLN A 317 8.86 -10.03 -12.78
CA GLN A 317 7.49 -10.44 -12.97
C GLN A 317 7.38 -11.87 -12.48
N ILE A 318 6.37 -12.15 -11.63
CA ILE A 318 5.96 -13.52 -11.37
C ILE A 318 5.12 -13.89 -12.57
N HIS A 319 5.70 -14.57 -13.54
CA HIS A 319 4.92 -15.10 -14.64
C HIS A 319 3.94 -16.13 -14.08
N LYS A 320 2.66 -15.96 -14.37
CA LYS A 320 1.73 -17.06 -14.40
C LYS A 320 2.30 -18.08 -15.37
N PHE A 321 2.24 -19.35 -15.01
CA PHE A 321 2.69 -20.45 -15.81
C PHE A 321 2.00 -20.41 -17.19
N THR A 322 2.65 -19.87 -18.17
CA THR A 322 2.15 -19.86 -19.54
C THR A 322 2.98 -20.89 -20.29
N VAL A 323 2.39 -22.00 -20.61
CA VAL A 323 2.96 -22.94 -21.56
C VAL A 323 2.82 -22.28 -22.93
N LEU A 324 3.94 -21.87 -23.50
CA LEU A 324 3.98 -21.42 -24.89
C LEU A 324 4.12 -22.66 -25.76
N SER A 325 3.40 -22.75 -26.85
CA SER A 325 3.57 -23.80 -27.87
C SER A 325 4.47 -23.28 -28.98
N LYS A 326 5.48 -24.05 -29.35
CA LYS A 326 6.28 -23.86 -30.57
C LYS A 326 5.91 -24.97 -31.52
N ARG A 327 5.65 -24.64 -32.78
CA ARG A 327 5.52 -25.64 -33.86
C ARG A 327 6.91 -26.00 -34.33
N LEU A 328 7.21 -27.29 -34.40
CA LEU A 328 8.41 -27.81 -35.04
C LEU A 328 8.21 -27.85 -36.56
N GLU A 329 9.28 -28.06 -37.28
CA GLU A 329 9.26 -28.17 -38.75
C GLU A 329 8.37 -29.30 -39.25
N ASP A 330 8.21 -30.38 -38.46
CA ASP A 330 7.31 -31.50 -38.71
C ASP A 330 5.83 -31.21 -38.38
N GLY A 331 5.49 -29.98 -37.97
CA GLY A 331 4.14 -29.59 -37.61
C GLY A 331 3.72 -29.90 -36.16
N THR A 332 4.54 -30.63 -35.40
CA THR A 332 4.26 -31.03 -34.02
C THR A 332 4.31 -29.80 -33.09
N LYS A 333 3.31 -29.67 -32.21
CA LYS A 333 3.29 -28.61 -31.18
C LYS A 333 3.98 -29.08 -29.91
N ILE A 334 5.12 -28.49 -29.58
CA ILE A 334 5.79 -28.71 -28.28
C ILE A 334 5.52 -27.56 -27.34
N GLY A 335 5.05 -27.89 -26.12
CA GLY A 335 4.96 -26.94 -25.03
C GLY A 335 6.34 -26.64 -24.43
N TYR A 336 6.73 -25.38 -24.34
CA TYR A 336 7.96 -24.96 -23.65
C TYR A 336 7.68 -23.87 -22.64
N ARG A 337 8.53 -23.80 -21.62
CA ARG A 337 8.45 -22.77 -20.59
C ARG A 337 9.21 -21.53 -21.01
N LYS A 338 8.54 -20.39 -21.00
CA LYS A 338 9.24 -19.13 -21.18
C LYS A 338 10.16 -18.88 -19.96
N LEU A 339 11.43 -18.61 -20.22
CA LEU A 339 12.38 -18.19 -19.18
C LEU A 339 11.89 -16.89 -18.54
N ASN A 340 11.81 -16.89 -17.20
CA ASN A 340 11.35 -15.72 -16.41
C ASN A 340 12.49 -14.70 -16.23
N GLN A 341 13.14 -14.31 -17.33
CA GLN A 341 14.26 -13.36 -17.32
C GLN A 341 14.01 -12.27 -18.34
N SER A 342 13.29 -11.21 -17.91
CA SER A 342 13.30 -9.97 -18.69
C SER A 342 14.59 -9.22 -18.44
N PRO A 343 15.23 -8.66 -19.47
CA PRO A 343 16.41 -7.79 -19.31
C PRO A 343 16.11 -6.65 -18.33
N TYR A 344 17.09 -6.33 -17.49
CA TYR A 344 16.94 -5.23 -16.54
C TYR A 344 16.83 -3.86 -17.26
N LEU A 345 17.57 -3.71 -18.33
CA LEU A 345 17.54 -2.54 -19.21
C LEU A 345 17.08 -2.97 -20.60
N VAL A 346 16.26 -2.15 -21.24
CA VAL A 346 15.89 -2.25 -22.64
C VAL A 346 16.13 -0.88 -23.25
N HIS A 347 17.07 -0.74 -24.20
CA HIS A 347 17.49 0.54 -24.77
C HIS A 347 17.76 1.64 -23.70
N GLY A 348 18.42 1.27 -22.58
CA GLY A 348 18.76 2.19 -21.50
C GLY A 348 17.65 2.47 -20.49
N PHE A 349 16.41 2.00 -20.72
CA PHE A 349 15.26 2.25 -19.86
C PHE A 349 14.93 1.06 -18.95
N ARG A 350 14.49 1.37 -17.74
CA ARG A 350 13.97 0.41 -16.74
C ARG A 350 12.46 0.45 -16.69
N LEU A 351 11.86 -0.59 -16.19
CA LEU A 351 10.45 -0.55 -15.82
C LEU A 351 10.24 0.51 -14.71
N PHE A 352 9.22 1.35 -14.85
CA PHE A 352 8.89 2.48 -13.99
C PHE A 352 9.84 3.68 -14.03
N ASP A 353 10.75 3.78 -14.99
CA ASP A 353 11.46 5.03 -15.23
C ASP A 353 10.45 6.12 -15.64
N LYS A 354 10.68 7.33 -15.12
CA LYS A 354 9.88 8.52 -15.46
C LYS A 354 10.39 9.12 -16.75
N VAL A 355 9.51 9.27 -17.71
CA VAL A 355 9.84 9.71 -19.06
C VAL A 355 8.92 10.83 -19.54
N ARG A 356 9.40 11.61 -20.48
CA ARG A 356 8.56 12.48 -21.31
C ARG A 356 8.18 11.71 -22.58
N CYS A 357 6.86 11.67 -22.84
CA CYS A 357 6.23 10.97 -23.94
C CYS A 357 5.19 11.88 -24.58
N LEU A 358 5.31 12.21 -25.85
CA LEU A 358 4.37 13.10 -26.57
C LEU A 358 4.07 14.42 -25.81
N GLY A 359 5.11 15.06 -25.28
CA GLY A 359 4.98 16.29 -24.49
C GLY A 359 4.53 16.10 -23.04
N GLN A 360 3.98 14.94 -22.67
CA GLN A 360 3.47 14.63 -21.33
C GLN A 360 4.46 13.80 -20.50
N ILE A 361 4.32 13.87 -19.18
CA ILE A 361 5.13 13.10 -18.25
C ILE A 361 4.39 11.82 -17.85
N GLY A 362 5.07 10.68 -17.97
CA GLY A 362 4.54 9.39 -17.58
C GLY A 362 5.63 8.43 -17.07
N PHE A 363 5.23 7.19 -16.84
CA PHE A 363 6.10 6.12 -16.34
C PHE A 363 6.01 4.89 -17.25
N ILE A 364 7.10 4.17 -17.39
CA ILE A 364 7.17 2.96 -18.21
C ILE A 364 6.56 1.80 -17.44
N PHE A 365 5.36 1.33 -17.83
CA PHE A 365 4.67 0.19 -17.22
C PHE A 365 4.91 -1.12 -17.97
N GLY A 366 5.28 -1.06 -19.25
CA GLY A 366 5.58 -2.24 -20.07
C GLY A 366 6.78 -1.99 -20.97
N ARG A 367 7.59 -3.03 -21.20
CA ARG A 367 8.76 -2.99 -22.07
C ARG A 367 8.78 -4.23 -22.95
N ARG A 368 9.01 -4.04 -24.24
CA ARG A 368 9.24 -5.12 -25.21
C ARG A 368 10.70 -5.09 -25.64
N SER A 369 11.28 -6.26 -25.87
CA SER A 369 12.67 -6.38 -26.37
C SER A 369 12.90 -5.66 -27.70
N SER A 370 11.83 -5.50 -28.50
CA SER A 370 11.82 -4.74 -29.76
C SER A 370 11.96 -3.21 -29.57
N GLY A 371 12.06 -2.71 -28.33
CA GLY A 371 12.22 -1.27 -28.07
C GLY A 371 10.92 -0.48 -28.04
N TYR A 372 9.76 -1.14 -27.95
CA TYR A 372 8.47 -0.49 -27.79
C TYR A 372 8.01 -0.56 -26.33
N PHE A 373 7.46 0.54 -25.81
CA PHE A 373 7.11 0.71 -24.41
C PHE A 373 5.63 1.09 -24.22
N ASP A 374 5.04 0.61 -23.12
CA ASP A 374 3.75 1.05 -22.59
C ASP A 374 4.01 2.14 -21.55
N VAL A 375 3.56 3.36 -21.82
CA VAL A 375 3.74 4.54 -20.95
C VAL A 375 2.41 4.98 -20.39
N ARG A 376 2.34 5.13 -19.06
CA ARG A 376 1.14 5.50 -18.32
C ARG A 376 1.45 6.54 -17.26
N ARG A 377 0.41 7.27 -16.84
CA ARG A 377 0.41 8.07 -15.61
C ARG A 377 0.17 7.17 -14.39
N LEU A 378 0.36 7.70 -13.19
CA LEU A 378 0.14 6.92 -11.95
C LEU A 378 -1.35 6.63 -11.67
N ASP A 379 -2.27 7.41 -12.24
CA ASP A 379 -3.71 7.14 -12.22
C ASP A 379 -4.14 5.96 -13.10
N GLY A 380 -3.20 5.40 -13.89
CA GLY A 380 -3.46 4.28 -14.80
C GLY A 380 -3.80 4.70 -16.22
N VAL A 381 -4.01 6.00 -16.48
CA VAL A 381 -4.27 6.53 -17.83
C VAL A 381 -3.08 6.22 -18.74
N LYS A 382 -3.34 5.56 -19.85
CA LYS A 382 -2.34 5.24 -20.87
C LYS A 382 -2.06 6.45 -21.73
N LEU A 383 -0.82 6.92 -21.71
CA LEU A 383 -0.33 7.94 -22.64
C LEU A 383 -0.03 7.34 -24.00
N SER A 384 0.56 6.16 -23.99
CA SER A 384 0.76 5.36 -25.21
C SER A 384 0.91 3.88 -24.85
N PRO A 385 0.14 2.98 -25.48
CA PRO A 385 0.24 1.52 -25.23
C PRO A 385 1.47 0.92 -25.92
N SER A 386 2.05 1.60 -26.91
CA SER A 386 3.19 1.12 -27.69
C SER A 386 3.90 2.27 -28.39
N ILE A 387 4.95 2.81 -27.76
CA ILE A 387 5.77 3.89 -28.30
C ILE A 387 7.22 3.43 -28.41
N SER A 388 7.89 3.83 -29.50
CA SER A 388 9.32 3.54 -29.70
C SER A 388 10.17 4.28 -28.67
N TRP A 389 11.19 3.63 -28.14
CA TRP A 389 12.16 4.20 -27.20
C TRP A 389 12.79 5.50 -27.69
N ARG A 390 12.97 5.66 -29.01
CA ARG A 390 13.54 6.86 -29.64
C ARG A 390 12.71 8.12 -29.41
N LYS A 391 11.38 7.97 -29.18
CA LYS A 391 10.45 9.07 -28.90
C LYS A 391 10.29 9.35 -27.40
N LEU A 392 11.11 8.71 -26.54
CA LEU A 392 11.07 8.90 -25.10
C LEU A 392 12.30 9.65 -24.60
N THR A 393 12.09 10.61 -23.73
CA THR A 393 13.18 11.29 -23.00
C THR A 393 13.17 10.84 -21.55
N LEU A 394 14.27 10.27 -21.07
CA LEU A 394 14.41 9.88 -19.67
C LEU A 394 14.49 11.12 -18.77
N LEU A 395 13.56 11.27 -17.84
CA LEU A 395 13.55 12.36 -16.86
C LEU A 395 14.19 11.92 -15.54
N GLU A 396 13.74 10.78 -15.00
CA GLU A 396 14.28 10.23 -13.76
C GLU A 396 14.33 8.70 -13.84
N LYS A 397 15.42 8.14 -13.32
CA LYS A 397 15.50 6.70 -13.08
C LYS A 397 14.54 6.31 -11.97
N ARG A 398 13.89 5.16 -12.11
CA ARG A 398 12.93 4.65 -11.11
C ARG A 398 13.45 4.67 -9.68
N SER A 399 12.60 5.08 -8.78
CA SER A 399 12.75 4.88 -7.33
C SER A 399 11.72 3.87 -6.80
N THR A 400 11.77 3.57 -5.50
CA THR A 400 10.72 2.77 -4.85
C THR A 400 9.38 3.51 -4.79
N TYR A 401 9.41 4.82 -4.77
CA TYR A 401 8.23 5.69 -4.77
C TYR A 401 8.22 6.48 -6.06
N LEU A 402 7.32 6.13 -6.98
CA LEU A 402 7.07 6.90 -8.17
C LEU A 402 6.33 8.17 -7.76
N THR A 403 6.78 9.33 -8.23
CA THR A 403 6.27 10.61 -7.77
C THR A 403 5.83 11.49 -8.94
N GLU A 404 4.61 12.01 -8.87
CA GLU A 404 4.09 13.04 -9.76
C GLU A 404 3.48 14.19 -8.95
N LEU A 405 3.46 15.38 -9.54
CA LEU A 405 2.79 16.55 -8.97
C LEU A 405 1.34 16.55 -9.42
N ARG A 406 0.41 16.72 -8.49
CA ARG A 406 -1.03 16.84 -8.75
C ARG A 406 -1.56 18.12 -8.15
N LYS A 407 -2.58 18.70 -8.80
CA LYS A 407 -3.41 19.75 -8.21
C LYS A 407 -4.40 19.11 -7.26
N GLN A 408 -4.77 19.84 -6.22
CA GLN A 408 -5.85 19.48 -5.33
C GLN A 408 -7.17 19.97 -5.93
N ASP A 409 -8.15 19.09 -6.03
CA ASP A 409 -9.48 19.48 -6.49
C ASP A 409 -10.08 20.49 -5.49
N GLY A 410 -10.61 21.61 -6.00
CA GLY A 410 -11.19 22.69 -5.18
C GLY A 410 -10.21 23.72 -4.62
N ALA A 411 -8.92 23.66 -4.94
CA ALA A 411 -8.00 24.74 -4.63
C ALA A 411 -8.03 25.77 -5.77
N SER A 412 -8.43 27.01 -5.46
CA SER A 412 -8.24 28.15 -6.36
C SER A 412 -6.75 28.24 -6.71
N SER A 413 -6.43 28.42 -8.00
CA SER A 413 -5.05 28.64 -8.43
C SER A 413 -4.49 29.84 -7.67
N PRO A 414 -3.31 29.75 -7.07
CA PRO A 414 -2.65 30.96 -6.62
C PRO A 414 -2.37 31.83 -7.83
N VAL A 415 -2.86 33.06 -7.79
CA VAL A 415 -2.61 34.15 -8.75
C VAL A 415 -1.10 34.43 -8.84
#